data_0fd8a1bb24f14b5803fbefcd19312ec2
#
_entry.id   0fd8a1bb24f14b5803fbefcd19312ec2
#
_cell.length_a   1.000
_cell.length_b   1.000
_cell.length_c   1.000
_cell.angle_alpha   90.00
_cell.angle_beta   90.00
_cell.angle_gamma   90.00
#
_symmetry.space_group_name_H-M   'P 1'
#
loop_
_entity.id
_entity.type
_entity.pdbx_description
1 polymer ?
#
loop_
_entity_poly.entity_id
_entity_poly.type
_entity_poly.pdbx_seq_one_letter_code
_entity_poly.pdbx_strand_id
1 'polypeptide(L)'
;MNRLTLSVLLAGLALLASGCGKKEADKPIEKIVNVTAAVAVTKDLPVAESAVGSTTSLSVAQALDPNSMRRGTFIIRLPFPEHVARQLRIGQSVRLTSFDDAARTATAHVKEIRPALNSSTQTMEVIAELPAGQEWYSIGSVRGEVVVAVRRGATVVPEQAVVLRPAGGVVYVPEGEVVKERAVRTGVLRDGEIEILAGLKAGETVVVDG
;
A
#
# COMPACT_ATOMS: atom_id res chain seq x y z
N MET A 1 -62.76 53.55 -62.43
CA MET A 1 -63.49 52.71 -63.43
C MET A 1 -63.24 51.25 -63.05
N ASN A 2 -64.32 50.57 -62.82
CA ASN A 2 -64.61 49.16 -62.98
C ASN A 2 -63.74 48.11 -62.20
N ARG A 3 -64.45 47.56 -61.33
CA ARG A 3 -65.34 46.36 -61.24
C ARG A 3 -64.57 45.18 -60.69
N LEU A 4 -64.97 44.72 -59.54
CA LEU A 4 -65.81 43.56 -59.22
C LEU A 4 -65.23 42.23 -59.84
N THR A 5 -64.99 41.34 -58.94
CA THR A 5 -65.74 40.09 -58.58
C THR A 5 -64.96 39.32 -57.54
N LEU A 6 -65.42 39.17 -56.39
CA LEU A 6 -66.21 38.16 -55.66
C LEU A 6 -66.13 36.76 -56.24
N SER A 7 -65.44 35.89 -55.54
CA SER A 7 -65.81 34.48 -55.47
C SER A 7 -65.27 33.83 -54.17
N VAL A 8 -66.24 33.48 -53.41
CA VAL A 8 -66.22 32.64 -52.24
C VAL A 8 -65.92 31.20 -52.68
N LEU A 9 -65.03 30.53 -51.99
CA LEU A 9 -65.19 29.09 -51.80
C LEU A 9 -64.50 28.61 -50.52
N LEU A 10 -65.34 28.02 -49.78
CA LEU A 10 -65.24 27.35 -48.50
C LEU A 10 -64.27 26.20 -48.49
N ALA A 11 -63.89 25.84 -47.26
CA ALA A 11 -63.60 24.52 -46.71
C ALA A 11 -62.17 24.04 -46.72
N GLY A 12 -61.72 23.76 -45.54
CA GLY A 12 -60.53 22.98 -45.31
C GLY A 12 -59.92 23.18 -43.90
N LEU A 13 -60.79 23.03 -42.86
CA LEU A 13 -60.38 22.95 -41.48
C LEU A 13 -59.57 21.67 -41.29
N ALA A 14 -58.25 21.75 -41.25
CA ALA A 14 -57.39 20.69 -40.79
C ALA A 14 -56.68 21.18 -39.53
N LEU A 15 -57.27 20.84 -38.37
CA LEU A 15 -56.60 20.89 -37.10
C LEU A 15 -55.47 19.85 -37.09
N LEU A 16 -54.27 20.29 -37.34
CA LEU A 16 -53.05 19.56 -36.92
C LEU A 16 -52.77 19.89 -35.44
N ALA A 17 -53.34 19.08 -34.59
CA ALA A 17 -52.93 19.03 -33.18
C ALA A 17 -51.49 18.52 -33.15
N SER A 18 -50.53 19.46 -33.05
CA SER A 18 -49.14 19.18 -32.67
C SER A 18 -49.13 18.70 -31.22
N GLY A 19 -49.23 17.41 -31.05
CA GLY A 19 -48.96 16.76 -29.77
C GLY A 19 -47.50 17.01 -29.41
N CYS A 20 -47.24 18.00 -28.58
CA CYS A 20 -46.02 18.07 -27.80
C CYS A 20 -46.01 16.88 -26.86
N GLY A 21 -45.50 15.77 -27.31
CA GLY A 21 -45.10 14.68 -26.45
C GLY A 21 -44.01 15.20 -25.54
N LYS A 22 -44.38 15.46 -24.27
CA LYS A 22 -43.40 15.59 -23.19
C LYS A 22 -42.54 14.36 -23.26
N LYS A 23 -41.29 14.49 -23.72
CA LYS A 23 -40.27 13.48 -23.46
C LYS A 23 -40.17 13.38 -21.94
N GLU A 24 -40.74 12.34 -21.40
CA GLU A 24 -40.37 11.89 -20.04
C GLU A 24 -38.85 11.77 -20.04
N ALA A 25 -38.21 12.58 -19.23
CA ALA A 25 -36.78 12.46 -19.00
C ALA A 25 -36.55 11.05 -18.49
N ASP A 26 -35.82 10.29 -19.28
CA ASP A 26 -35.37 8.96 -18.94
C ASP A 26 -34.70 9.04 -17.55
N LYS A 27 -35.39 8.53 -16.53
CA LYS A 27 -34.82 8.47 -15.19
C LYS A 27 -33.53 7.67 -15.30
N PRO A 28 -32.40 8.18 -14.79
CA PRO A 28 -31.17 7.42 -14.79
C PRO A 28 -31.47 6.07 -14.15
N ILE A 29 -31.18 4.99 -14.88
CA ILE A 29 -31.26 3.65 -14.32
C ILE A 29 -30.25 3.61 -13.18
N GLU A 30 -30.72 3.60 -11.95
CA GLU A 30 -29.88 3.41 -10.77
C GLU A 30 -29.25 2.02 -10.90
N LYS A 31 -28.00 1.98 -11.32
CA LYS A 31 -27.24 0.75 -11.40
C LYS A 31 -26.88 0.34 -9.98
N ILE A 32 -27.58 -0.63 -9.45
CA ILE A 32 -27.21 -1.26 -8.17
C ILE A 32 -25.91 -2.03 -8.39
N VAL A 33 -24.87 -1.66 -7.69
CA VAL A 33 -23.58 -2.33 -7.68
C VAL A 33 -23.39 -2.96 -6.30
N ASN A 34 -23.11 -4.26 -6.27
CA ASN A 34 -22.71 -4.92 -5.04
C ASN A 34 -21.27 -4.53 -4.72
N VAL A 35 -21.04 -4.03 -3.52
CA VAL A 35 -19.70 -3.63 -3.08
C VAL A 35 -19.25 -4.47 -1.89
N THR A 36 -17.97 -4.77 -1.84
CA THR A 36 -17.33 -5.32 -0.66
C THR A 36 -16.81 -4.18 0.20
N ALA A 37 -17.08 -4.22 1.48
CA ALA A 37 -16.70 -3.17 2.41
C ALA A 37 -15.83 -3.71 3.55
N ALA A 38 -14.98 -2.86 4.10
CA ALA A 38 -14.19 -3.11 5.30
C ALA A 38 -14.36 -1.98 6.29
N VAL A 39 -14.16 -2.28 7.57
CA VAL A 39 -14.18 -1.29 8.64
C VAL A 39 -12.76 -0.82 8.89
N ALA A 40 -12.56 0.49 8.97
CA ALA A 40 -11.30 1.07 9.42
C ALA A 40 -11.03 0.69 10.88
N VAL A 41 -9.90 0.06 11.15
CA VAL A 41 -9.56 -0.41 12.49
C VAL A 41 -8.38 0.35 13.07
N THR A 42 -8.28 0.34 14.39
CA THR A 42 -7.11 0.86 15.10
C THR A 42 -6.12 -0.27 15.30
N LYS A 43 -4.86 -0.06 14.90
CA LYS A 43 -3.78 -1.05 15.01
C LYS A 43 -2.44 -0.39 15.30
N ASP A 44 -1.58 -1.08 16.04
CA ASP A 44 -0.19 -0.68 16.16
C ASP A 44 0.56 -1.08 14.88
N LEU A 45 1.13 -0.09 14.18
CA LEU A 45 1.76 -0.28 12.90
C LEU A 45 3.28 -0.13 13.01
N PRO A 46 4.06 -1.21 12.84
CA PRO A 46 5.51 -1.12 12.84
C PRO A 46 6.01 -0.37 11.61
N VAL A 47 6.84 0.64 11.85
CA VAL A 47 7.60 1.34 10.81
C VAL A 47 8.93 0.63 10.66
N ALA A 48 9.18 0.05 9.50
CA ALA A 48 10.38 -0.69 9.23
C ALA A 48 11.22 -0.03 8.13
N GLU A 49 12.53 -0.17 8.27
CA GLU A 49 13.52 0.24 7.29
C GLU A 49 14.27 -0.98 6.78
N SER A 50 14.63 -0.98 5.51
CA SER A 50 15.33 -2.10 4.89
C SER A 50 16.65 -1.69 4.26
N ALA A 51 17.63 -2.58 4.33
CA ALA A 51 18.89 -2.46 3.64
C ALA A 51 19.23 -3.76 2.89
N VAL A 52 19.93 -3.61 1.78
CA VAL A 52 20.51 -4.73 1.05
C VAL A 52 21.95 -4.86 1.45
N GLY A 53 22.32 -6.03 1.90
CA GLY A 53 23.65 -6.33 2.35
C GLY A 53 24.13 -7.72 1.94
N SER A 54 25.11 -8.24 2.64
CA SER A 54 25.71 -9.52 2.34
C SER A 54 25.78 -10.43 3.56
N THR A 55 25.68 -11.71 3.30
CA THR A 55 25.89 -12.77 4.28
C THR A 55 27.24 -13.41 4.08
N THR A 56 28.00 -13.57 5.15
CA THR A 56 29.27 -14.29 5.16
C THR A 56 29.30 -15.30 6.31
N SER A 57 29.97 -16.46 6.10
CA SER A 57 30.20 -17.43 7.16
C SER A 57 31.36 -16.97 8.06
N LEU A 58 31.28 -17.27 9.35
CA LEU A 58 32.35 -16.96 10.32
C LEU A 58 33.66 -17.72 10.08
N SER A 59 33.64 -18.87 9.39
CA SER A 59 34.85 -19.60 9.08
C SER A 59 34.86 -20.07 7.63
N VAL A 60 36.05 -19.97 6.99
CA VAL A 60 36.28 -20.48 5.63
C VAL A 60 36.07 -22.00 5.57
N ALA A 61 36.37 -22.71 6.64
CA ALA A 61 36.14 -24.16 6.72
C ALA A 61 34.64 -24.51 6.70
N GLN A 62 33.81 -23.69 7.30
CA GLN A 62 32.35 -23.83 7.25
C GLN A 62 31.77 -23.51 5.86
N ALA A 63 32.44 -22.65 5.10
CA ALA A 63 32.00 -22.31 3.73
C ALA A 63 32.23 -23.44 2.72
N LEU A 64 33.13 -24.38 3.03
CA LEU A 64 33.51 -25.48 2.14
C LEU A 64 32.73 -26.80 2.40
N ASP A 65 32.06 -26.93 3.56
CA ASP A 65 31.23 -28.08 3.87
C ASP A 65 29.73 -27.70 3.88
N PRO A 66 28.92 -28.20 2.92
CA PRO A 66 27.48 -27.91 2.86
C PRO A 66 26.71 -28.32 4.13
N ASN A 67 27.17 -29.30 4.89
CA ASN A 67 26.53 -29.71 6.14
C ASN A 67 26.86 -28.78 7.30
N SER A 68 28.04 -28.16 7.30
CA SER A 68 28.42 -27.17 8.30
C SER A 68 27.84 -25.79 8.01
N MET A 69 27.53 -25.48 6.76
CA MET A 69 26.75 -24.28 6.40
C MET A 69 25.36 -24.27 7.08
N ARG A 70 24.74 -25.42 7.27
CA ARG A 70 23.44 -25.55 7.95
C ARG A 70 23.51 -25.30 9.46
N ARG A 71 24.67 -25.37 10.07
CA ARG A 71 24.90 -25.29 11.52
C ARG A 71 25.80 -24.12 11.92
N GLY A 72 26.33 -23.38 10.94
CA GLY A 72 27.25 -22.28 11.17
C GLY A 72 26.57 -21.02 11.66
N THR A 73 27.35 -20.16 12.29
CA THR A 73 26.92 -18.77 12.57
C THR A 73 27.24 -17.92 11.37
N PHE A 74 26.22 -17.22 10.88
CA PHE A 74 26.37 -16.28 9.76
C PHE A 74 26.44 -14.85 10.28
N ILE A 75 27.33 -14.07 9.67
CA ILE A 75 27.44 -12.64 9.87
C ILE A 75 26.79 -11.94 8.68
N ILE A 76 25.85 -11.08 8.98
CA ILE A 76 25.13 -10.27 8.01
C ILE A 76 25.61 -8.83 8.15
N ARG A 77 26.00 -8.21 7.03
CA ARG A 77 26.44 -6.82 6.95
C ARG A 77 25.41 -6.03 6.19
N LEU A 78 24.76 -5.08 6.85
CA LEU A 78 23.68 -4.26 6.31
C LEU A 78 24.08 -2.78 6.36
N PRO A 79 24.26 -2.11 5.21
CA PRO A 79 24.55 -0.69 5.16
C PRO A 79 23.25 0.12 5.32
N PHE A 80 22.95 0.57 6.52
CA PHE A 80 21.83 1.47 6.76
C PHE A 80 22.27 2.92 6.69
N PRO A 81 21.40 3.85 6.23
CA PRO A 81 21.63 5.27 6.39
C PRO A 81 21.92 5.64 7.87
N GLU A 82 22.78 6.61 8.09
CA GLU A 82 23.21 6.97 9.47
C GLU A 82 22.04 7.29 10.39
N HIS A 83 21.03 8.02 9.87
CA HIS A 83 19.85 8.41 10.68
C HIS A 83 18.99 7.19 11.09
N VAL A 84 19.00 6.11 10.30
CA VAL A 84 18.35 4.83 10.64
C VAL A 84 19.21 4.07 11.65
N ALA A 85 20.49 3.88 11.35
CA ALA A 85 21.40 3.10 12.18
C ALA A 85 21.51 3.65 13.62
N ARG A 86 21.44 4.98 13.79
CA ARG A 86 21.44 5.61 15.13
C ARG A 86 20.21 5.30 15.97
N GLN A 87 19.12 4.84 15.37
CA GLN A 87 17.89 4.42 16.06
C GLN A 87 17.93 2.95 16.48
N LEU A 88 18.83 2.16 15.90
CA LEU A 88 18.94 0.73 16.17
C LEU A 88 19.66 0.46 17.49
N ARG A 89 19.40 -0.71 18.06
CA ARG A 89 20.01 -1.17 19.31
C ARG A 89 20.62 -2.54 19.14
N ILE A 90 21.69 -2.80 19.88
CA ILE A 90 22.28 -4.13 19.98
C ILE A 90 21.23 -5.09 20.55
N GLY A 91 21.14 -6.29 19.98
CA GLY A 91 20.14 -7.31 20.29
C GLY A 91 18.81 -7.14 19.56
N GLN A 92 18.59 -6.03 18.86
CA GLN A 92 17.37 -5.82 18.09
C GLN A 92 17.22 -6.83 16.96
N SER A 93 16.00 -7.35 16.77
CA SER A 93 15.69 -8.31 15.70
C SER A 93 15.77 -7.68 14.33
N VAL A 94 16.35 -8.41 13.39
CA VAL A 94 16.45 -8.11 11.97
C VAL A 94 15.81 -9.24 11.21
N ARG A 95 14.75 -8.97 10.45
CA ARG A 95 14.17 -9.94 9.52
C ARG A 95 15.04 -9.99 8.28
N LEU A 96 15.48 -11.17 7.93
CA LEU A 96 16.26 -11.42 6.72
C LEU A 96 15.40 -12.08 5.66
N THR A 97 15.61 -11.68 4.41
CA THR A 97 15.01 -12.33 3.24
C THR A 97 16.12 -12.57 2.21
N SER A 98 16.25 -13.80 1.74
CA SER A 98 17.22 -14.13 0.70
C SER A 98 16.80 -13.54 -0.65
N PHE A 99 17.79 -13.12 -1.46
CA PHE A 99 17.53 -12.73 -2.84
C PHE A 99 17.35 -13.94 -3.78
N ASP A 100 17.93 -15.07 -3.44
CA ASP A 100 17.81 -16.29 -4.25
C ASP A 100 16.41 -16.91 -4.12
N ASP A 101 15.78 -16.73 -2.94
CA ASP A 101 14.49 -17.31 -2.63
C ASP A 101 13.76 -16.41 -1.62
N ALA A 102 12.76 -15.69 -2.09
CA ALA A 102 11.98 -14.75 -1.27
C ALA A 102 11.17 -15.45 -0.16
N ALA A 103 10.89 -16.75 -0.30
CA ALA A 103 10.22 -17.53 0.74
C ALA A 103 11.20 -17.87 1.90
N ARG A 104 12.51 -17.80 1.64
CA ARG A 104 13.52 -18.04 2.66
C ARG A 104 13.74 -16.81 3.51
N THR A 105 13.22 -16.87 4.72
CA THR A 105 13.36 -15.82 5.72
C THR A 105 14.00 -16.35 6.99
N ALA A 106 14.69 -15.48 7.71
CA ALA A 106 15.28 -15.81 9.01
C ALA A 106 15.24 -14.56 9.91
N THR A 107 15.45 -14.75 11.21
CA THR A 107 15.59 -13.67 12.17
C THR A 107 16.99 -13.65 12.73
N ALA A 108 17.73 -12.59 12.43
CA ALA A 108 19.02 -12.27 13.02
C ALA A 108 18.88 -11.23 14.13
N HIS A 109 19.95 -10.99 14.87
CA HIS A 109 20.02 -9.96 15.89
C HIS A 109 21.18 -9.01 15.64
N VAL A 110 20.96 -7.71 15.81
CA VAL A 110 22.01 -6.70 15.72
C VAL A 110 23.07 -6.99 16.77
N LYS A 111 24.29 -7.24 16.32
CA LYS A 111 25.46 -7.51 17.17
C LYS A 111 26.31 -6.26 17.39
N GLU A 112 26.46 -5.46 16.34
CA GLU A 112 27.32 -4.29 16.34
C GLU A 112 26.85 -3.27 15.31
N ILE A 113 27.10 -2.00 15.58
CA ILE A 113 26.84 -0.88 14.67
C ILE A 113 28.16 -0.11 14.53
N ARG A 114 28.69 -0.06 13.31
CA ARG A 114 29.97 0.59 13.01
C ARG A 114 29.79 1.77 12.06
N PRO A 115 30.53 2.85 12.22
CA PRO A 115 30.66 3.83 11.17
C PRO A 115 31.17 3.14 9.89
N ALA A 116 30.60 3.51 8.73
CA ALA A 116 31.15 3.03 7.47
C ALA A 116 32.58 3.59 7.27
N LEU A 117 33.46 2.76 6.71
CA LEU A 117 34.82 3.19 6.40
C LEU A 117 34.90 4.27 5.32
N ASN A 118 33.81 4.46 4.58
CA ASN A 118 33.69 5.45 3.52
C ASN A 118 32.70 6.55 3.92
N SER A 119 33.20 7.71 4.26
CA SER A 119 32.42 8.89 4.65
C SER A 119 31.55 9.46 3.53
N SER A 120 31.79 9.08 2.27
CA SER A 120 31.00 9.58 1.12
C SER A 120 29.61 8.95 1.04
N THR A 121 29.39 7.79 1.62
CA THR A 121 28.09 7.07 1.54
C THR A 121 27.10 7.48 2.60
N GLN A 122 27.52 8.17 3.67
CA GLN A 122 26.69 8.52 4.85
C GLN A 122 25.91 7.32 5.40
N THR A 123 26.51 6.14 5.33
CA THR A 123 25.94 4.89 5.85
C THR A 123 26.72 4.41 7.04
N MET A 124 26.07 3.63 7.90
CA MET A 124 26.67 2.85 8.96
C MET A 124 26.50 1.36 8.67
N GLU A 125 27.50 0.57 8.94
CA GLU A 125 27.43 -0.87 8.81
C GLU A 125 26.79 -1.46 10.06
N VAL A 126 25.60 -2.03 9.89
CA VAL A 126 24.95 -2.81 10.95
C VAL A 126 25.32 -4.26 10.76
N ILE A 127 26.00 -4.82 11.75
CA ILE A 127 26.38 -6.22 11.76
C ILE A 127 25.34 -6.98 12.56
N ALA A 128 24.65 -7.90 11.91
CA ALA A 128 23.72 -8.81 12.55
C ALA A 128 24.26 -10.24 12.52
N GLU A 129 23.94 -10.99 13.55
CA GLU A 129 24.30 -12.38 13.69
C GLU A 129 23.07 -13.25 13.61
N LEU A 130 23.14 -14.27 12.75
CA LEU A 130 22.11 -15.28 12.65
C LEU A 130 22.46 -16.42 13.60
N PRO A 131 21.59 -16.74 14.58
CA PRO A 131 21.83 -17.83 15.50
C PRO A 131 22.01 -19.18 14.79
N ALA A 132 22.86 -20.03 15.34
CA ALA A 132 23.02 -21.38 14.86
C ALA A 132 21.70 -22.17 14.90
N GLY A 133 21.50 -23.06 13.95
CA GLY A 133 20.31 -23.92 13.86
C GLY A 133 19.14 -23.34 13.04
N GLN A 134 19.27 -22.13 12.51
CA GLN A 134 18.34 -21.66 11.49
C GLN A 134 18.75 -22.18 10.12
N GLU A 135 17.77 -22.58 9.32
CA GLU A 135 18.01 -23.07 7.95
C GLU A 135 18.36 -21.92 7.00
N TRP A 136 19.57 -21.40 7.13
CA TRP A 136 20.09 -20.36 6.25
C TRP A 136 21.32 -20.91 5.49
N TYR A 137 21.22 -20.95 4.17
CA TYR A 137 22.26 -21.51 3.29
C TYR A 137 22.89 -20.47 2.38
N SER A 138 22.39 -19.24 2.39
CA SER A 138 22.77 -18.25 1.40
C SER A 138 24.05 -17.54 1.83
N ILE A 139 25.12 -17.74 1.07
CA ILE A 139 26.24 -16.81 1.01
C ILE A 139 25.91 -15.90 -0.18
N GLY A 140 25.72 -14.62 0.06
CA GLY A 140 25.37 -13.70 -1.02
C GLY A 140 24.57 -12.49 -0.53
N SER A 141 23.76 -11.94 -1.42
CA SER A 141 22.94 -10.77 -1.12
C SER A 141 21.73 -11.14 -0.28
N VAL A 142 21.45 -10.29 0.70
CA VAL A 142 20.33 -10.44 1.63
C VAL A 142 19.65 -9.10 1.84
N ARG A 143 18.34 -9.11 1.97
CA ARG A 143 17.58 -7.95 2.46
C ARG A 143 17.39 -8.12 3.96
N GLY A 144 17.85 -7.14 4.72
CA GLY A 144 17.59 -7.03 6.16
C GLY A 144 16.56 -5.94 6.42
N GLU A 145 15.55 -6.25 7.20
CA GLU A 145 14.50 -5.32 7.62
C GLU A 145 14.52 -5.17 9.14
N VAL A 146 14.49 -3.93 9.63
CA VAL A 146 14.48 -3.58 11.05
C VAL A 146 13.30 -2.68 11.36
N VAL A 147 12.63 -2.90 12.49
CA VAL A 147 11.57 -2.01 12.98
C VAL A 147 12.22 -0.85 13.73
N VAL A 148 12.11 0.35 13.19
CA VAL A 148 12.70 1.57 13.79
C VAL A 148 11.73 2.30 14.70
N ALA A 149 10.43 2.16 14.49
CA ALA A 149 9.39 2.78 15.31
C ALA A 149 8.10 1.93 15.26
N VAL A 150 7.21 2.20 16.21
CA VAL A 150 5.84 1.67 16.18
C VAL A 150 4.89 2.85 16.28
N ARG A 151 4.05 3.04 15.28
CA ARG A 151 2.94 4.00 15.33
C ARG A 151 1.78 3.34 16.06
N ARG A 152 1.57 3.78 17.29
CA ARG A 152 0.51 3.22 18.13
C ARG A 152 -0.82 3.83 17.77
N GLY A 153 -1.86 2.97 17.72
CA GLY A 153 -3.22 3.40 17.48
C GLY A 153 -3.44 4.01 16.09
N ALA A 154 -2.68 3.59 15.09
CA ALA A 154 -2.88 4.04 13.71
C ALA A 154 -4.21 3.54 13.18
N THR A 155 -4.96 4.40 12.48
CA THR A 155 -6.14 3.98 11.73
C THR A 155 -5.69 3.33 10.44
N VAL A 156 -6.07 2.08 10.20
CA VAL A 156 -5.69 1.33 9.00
C VAL A 156 -6.91 0.80 8.25
N VAL A 157 -6.78 0.71 6.94
CA VAL A 157 -7.74 0.06 6.03
C VAL A 157 -6.98 -0.87 5.09
N PRO A 158 -7.65 -1.85 4.45
CA PRO A 158 -7.04 -2.61 3.37
C PRO A 158 -6.53 -1.67 2.26
N GLU A 159 -5.36 -1.95 1.70
CA GLU A 159 -4.76 -1.12 0.63
C GLU A 159 -5.72 -0.90 -0.55
N GLN A 160 -6.49 -1.93 -0.91
CA GLN A 160 -7.46 -1.89 -2.00
C GLN A 160 -8.60 -0.88 -1.79
N ALA A 161 -8.87 -0.49 -0.52
CA ALA A 161 -9.88 0.53 -0.23
C ALA A 161 -9.43 1.95 -0.59
N VAL A 162 -8.15 2.16 -0.87
CA VAL A 162 -7.60 3.46 -1.22
C VAL A 162 -7.33 3.55 -2.71
N VAL A 163 -7.99 4.47 -3.38
CA VAL A 163 -7.78 4.76 -4.80
C VAL A 163 -6.88 5.98 -4.94
N LEU A 164 -5.80 5.84 -5.69
CA LEU A 164 -4.92 6.96 -5.99
C LEU A 164 -5.49 7.82 -7.12
N ARG A 165 -5.63 9.11 -6.87
CA ARG A 165 -6.05 10.13 -7.83
C ARG A 165 -4.92 11.15 -8.01
N PRO A 166 -4.92 11.97 -9.08
CA PRO A 166 -3.93 13.03 -9.24
C PRO A 166 -3.87 14.02 -8.06
N ALA A 167 -5.00 14.21 -7.36
CA ALA A 167 -5.11 15.08 -6.19
C ALA A 167 -4.74 14.40 -4.86
N GLY A 168 -4.44 13.09 -4.86
CA GLY A 168 -4.10 12.31 -3.66
C GLY A 168 -4.93 11.04 -3.51
N GLY A 169 -4.85 10.41 -2.35
CA GLY A 169 -5.64 9.22 -2.03
C GLY A 169 -7.08 9.56 -1.71
N VAL A 170 -8.00 8.72 -2.16
CA VAL A 170 -9.42 8.80 -1.81
C VAL A 170 -9.93 7.44 -1.36
N VAL A 171 -10.94 7.44 -0.50
CA VAL A 171 -11.72 6.26 -0.11
C VAL A 171 -13.18 6.51 -0.44
N TYR A 172 -13.93 5.44 -0.63
CA TYR A 172 -15.37 5.51 -0.84
C TYR A 172 -16.09 5.03 0.42
N VAL A 173 -16.90 5.92 1.00
CA VAL A 173 -17.62 5.67 2.26
C VAL A 173 -19.10 5.49 1.94
N PRO A 174 -19.75 4.37 2.37
CA PRO A 174 -21.18 4.20 2.20
C PRO A 174 -21.97 5.19 3.06
N GLU A 175 -22.93 5.88 2.43
CA GLU A 175 -23.91 6.74 3.10
C GLU A 175 -25.32 6.35 2.63
N GLY A 176 -25.97 5.44 3.36
CA GLY A 176 -27.25 4.86 2.93
C GLY A 176 -27.07 4.00 1.67
N GLU A 177 -27.79 4.33 0.61
CA GLU A 177 -27.77 3.61 -0.68
C GLU A 177 -26.71 4.14 -1.66
N VAL A 178 -25.97 5.15 -1.29
CA VAL A 178 -24.94 5.76 -2.15
C VAL A 178 -23.57 5.70 -1.49
N VAL A 179 -22.53 5.74 -2.31
CA VAL A 179 -21.15 5.89 -1.82
C VAL A 179 -20.65 7.29 -2.12
N LYS A 180 -19.94 7.87 -1.16
CA LYS A 180 -19.30 9.18 -1.31
C LYS A 180 -17.79 9.05 -1.33
N GLU A 181 -17.18 9.73 -2.29
CA GLU A 181 -15.73 9.87 -2.34
C GLU A 181 -15.28 10.82 -1.22
N ARG A 182 -14.24 10.41 -0.49
CA ARG A 182 -13.64 11.19 0.58
C ARG A 182 -12.14 11.20 0.42
N ALA A 183 -11.55 12.39 0.34
CA ALA A 183 -10.10 12.55 0.29
C ALA A 183 -9.47 12.10 1.62
N VAL A 184 -8.38 11.34 1.52
CA VAL A 184 -7.62 10.87 2.66
C VAL A 184 -6.14 11.15 2.46
N ARG A 185 -5.42 11.33 3.57
CA ARG A 185 -3.98 11.35 3.58
C ARG A 185 -3.48 10.04 4.13
N THR A 186 -2.73 9.31 3.32
CA THR A 186 -2.18 8.01 3.67
C THR A 186 -0.80 8.12 4.34
N GLY A 187 -0.44 7.11 5.09
CA GLY A 187 0.85 6.96 5.74
C GLY A 187 1.57 5.69 5.29
N VAL A 188 1.96 4.87 6.24
CA VAL A 188 2.71 3.63 5.98
C VAL A 188 1.79 2.57 5.36
N LEU A 189 2.31 1.88 4.34
CA LEU A 189 1.72 0.67 3.77
C LEU A 189 2.49 -0.53 4.33
N ARG A 190 1.78 -1.50 4.90
CA ARG A 190 2.38 -2.73 5.41
C ARG A 190 1.40 -3.89 5.41
N ASP A 191 1.87 -5.03 4.95
CA ASP A 191 1.13 -6.31 4.97
C ASP A 191 -0.28 -6.20 4.33
N GLY A 192 -0.42 -5.38 3.26
CA GLY A 192 -1.69 -5.15 2.56
C GLY A 192 -2.65 -4.18 3.28
N GLU A 193 -2.21 -3.54 4.37
CA GLU A 193 -2.94 -2.50 5.09
C GLU A 193 -2.24 -1.14 4.94
N ILE A 194 -3.01 -0.09 4.76
CA ILE A 194 -2.51 1.28 4.63
C ILE A 194 -3.00 2.16 5.78
N GLU A 195 -2.08 2.91 6.36
CA GLU A 195 -2.38 3.88 7.40
C GLU A 195 -3.11 5.09 6.82
N ILE A 196 -4.15 5.55 7.51
CA ILE A 196 -4.86 6.79 7.21
C ILE A 196 -4.51 7.83 8.27
N LEU A 197 -3.76 8.83 7.84
CA LEU A 197 -3.31 9.94 8.70
C LEU A 197 -4.38 11.01 8.90
N ALA A 198 -5.29 11.16 7.93
CA ALA A 198 -6.38 12.12 7.97
C ALA A 198 -7.48 11.75 6.96
N GLY A 199 -8.71 12.19 7.22
CA GLY A 199 -9.87 12.02 6.32
C GLY A 199 -10.78 10.85 6.69
N LEU A 200 -10.32 9.89 7.51
CA LEU A 200 -11.11 8.75 7.96
C LEU A 200 -10.82 8.45 9.43
N LYS A 201 -11.82 7.99 10.17
CA LYS A 201 -11.70 7.59 11.57
C LYS A 201 -11.86 6.08 11.71
N ALA A 202 -11.27 5.52 12.74
CA ALA A 202 -11.52 4.13 13.11
C ALA A 202 -13.02 3.91 13.39
N GLY A 203 -13.54 2.76 12.95
CA GLY A 203 -14.96 2.42 13.02
C GLY A 203 -15.77 2.84 11.79
N GLU A 204 -15.27 3.70 10.91
CA GLU A 204 -15.95 4.02 9.65
C GLU A 204 -15.78 2.89 8.62
N THR A 205 -16.82 2.68 7.83
CA THR A 205 -16.80 1.66 6.77
C THR A 205 -16.32 2.27 5.47
N VAL A 206 -15.48 1.54 4.73
CA VAL A 206 -14.99 1.92 3.41
C VAL A 206 -15.24 0.80 2.41
N VAL A 207 -15.47 1.16 1.15
CA VAL A 207 -15.59 0.20 0.05
C VAL A 207 -14.19 -0.28 -0.33
N VAL A 208 -14.05 -1.59 -0.53
CA VAL A 208 -12.80 -2.25 -0.93
C VAL A 208 -12.85 -2.63 -2.40
N ASP A 209 -14.02 -3.13 -2.86
CA ASP A 209 -14.24 -3.58 -4.23
C ASP A 209 -15.71 -3.39 -4.61
N GLY A 210 -15.99 -3.17 -5.95
CA GLY A 210 -17.34 -2.95 -6.45
C GLY A 210 -17.42 -2.67 -7.94
#